data_eb1b540467a8948d8588c9ffa57cb160
#
_entry.id   eb1b540467a8948d8588c9ffa57cb160
#
_cell.length_a   1.000
_cell.length_b   1.000
_cell.length_c   1.000
_cell.angle_alpha   90.00
_cell.angle_beta   90.00
_cell.angle_gamma   90.00
#
_symmetry.space_group_name_H-M   'P 1'
#
loop_
_entity.id
_entity.type
_entity.pdbx_description
1 polymer ?
#
loop_
_entity_poly.entity_id
_entity_poly.type
_entity_poly.pdbx_seq_one_letter_code
_entity_poly.pdbx_strand_id
1 'polypeptide(L)'
;MQKVSFRKGNTSVYHVARPDEDILHFSLEGLLPAGHTLALNVSLGTLSHLSYSSDMAFPRMHGEQQFTSSELCVLTPLLNSYPHYCPYEVLLASFNNGHVTEATIERCRQRLHEAQLAGIWDQEMRPVRNVLSRTRLKIRSFCIEISSILETGYILMVLSERKQMEA
;
A
#
# COMPACT_ATOMS: atom_id res chain seq x y z
N MET A 1 -7.32 -19.66 10.11
CA MET A 1 -8.01 -19.27 9.74
C MET A 1 -9.15 -19.07 10.42
N GLN A 2 -9.52 -19.56 11.02
CA GLN A 2 -10.51 -19.42 11.62
C GLN A 2 -10.66 -18.32 12.41
N LYS A 3 -9.67 -17.78 12.80
CA LYS A 3 -9.69 -16.67 13.48
C LYS A 3 -10.58 -15.85 12.86
N VAL A 4 -10.68 -15.95 11.80
CA VAL A 4 -11.48 -15.20 11.06
C VAL A 4 -12.77 -15.30 11.63
N SER A 5 -13.09 -16.45 11.87
CA SER A 5 -14.37 -16.61 12.23
C SER A 5 -14.61 -15.90 13.41
N PHE A 6 -13.72 -15.84 14.22
CA PHE A 6 -14.01 -15.19 15.27
C PHE A 6 -14.26 -13.91 15.07
N ARG A 7 -13.72 -13.43 14.28
CA ARG A 7 -13.87 -12.20 14.09
C ARG A 7 -15.18 -12.02 13.85
N LYS A 8 -15.74 -12.78 13.31
CA LYS A 8 -16.96 -12.62 12.99
C LYS A 8 -17.70 -12.64 14.06
N GLY A 9 -17.31 -13.46 14.82
CA GLY A 9 -18.14 -13.53 15.81
C GLY A 9 -18.23 -12.25 16.42
N ASN A 10 -17.25 -11.66 16.56
CA ASN A 10 -17.36 -10.53 17.26
C ASN A 10 -18.04 -9.64 16.55
N THR A 11 -18.16 -9.66 15.57
CA THR A 11 -18.67 -8.79 14.97
C THR A 11 -19.93 -8.51 15.09
N SER A 12 -20.51 -9.29 14.99
CA SER A 12 -21.80 -9.09 14.94
C SER A 12 -22.09 -8.00 15.68
N VAL A 13 -21.43 -7.77 16.41
CA VAL A 13 -21.72 -6.88 17.17
C VAL A 13 -21.53 -5.65 16.88
N TYR A 14 -20.73 -5.50 16.55
CA TYR A 14 -20.36 -4.39 16.58
C TYR A 14 -20.48 -3.46 15.79
N HIS A 15 -20.14 -3.73 15.27
CA HIS A 15 -19.71 -3.11 14.55
C HIS A 15 -20.41 -2.32 13.92
N VAL A 16 -21.12 -2.44 13.92
CA VAL A 16 -22.07 -1.68 13.53
C VAL A 16 -21.71 -0.31 13.63
N ALA A 17 -21.22 0.05 14.62
CA ALA A 17 -20.99 1.43 14.82
C ALA A 17 -19.98 2.02 13.87
N ARG A 18 -18.97 1.31 13.51
CA ARG A 18 -17.92 1.91 12.72
C ARG A 18 -17.36 0.97 11.71
N PRO A 19 -18.17 0.50 10.85
CA PRO A 19 -17.72 -0.46 9.87
C PRO A 19 -16.66 0.14 8.95
N ASP A 20 -16.70 1.43 8.76
CA ASP A 20 -15.79 2.03 7.81
C ASP A 20 -14.48 2.54 8.40
N GLU A 21 -14.33 2.53 9.67
CA GLU A 21 -13.10 3.02 10.25
C GLU A 21 -11.91 2.13 10.01
N ASP A 22 -12.15 0.84 9.84
CA ASP A 22 -11.06 -0.11 9.64
C ASP A 22 -10.86 -0.49 8.18
N ILE A 23 -11.67 -0.01 7.27
CA ILE A 23 -11.57 -0.37 5.87
C ILE A 23 -11.42 0.87 5.01
N LEU A 24 -10.33 0.92 4.27
CA LEU A 24 -10.05 2.01 3.35
C LEU A 24 -10.23 1.52 1.92
N HIS A 25 -10.83 2.34 1.07
CA HIS A 25 -11.08 2.00 -0.31
C HIS A 25 -10.26 2.87 -1.24
N PHE A 26 -9.64 2.25 -2.26
CA PHE A 26 -8.81 2.94 -3.22
C PHE A 26 -9.27 2.57 -4.64
N SER A 27 -9.76 3.55 -5.39
CA SER A 27 -10.20 3.30 -6.76
C SER A 27 -9.03 3.20 -7.73
N LEU A 28 -7.93 3.84 -7.44
CA LEU A 28 -6.70 3.84 -8.23
C LEU A 28 -6.99 4.05 -9.73
N GLU A 29 -7.63 5.18 -10.04
CA GLU A 29 -7.96 5.48 -11.42
C GLU A 29 -6.74 5.37 -12.33
N GLY A 30 -6.92 4.69 -13.46
CA GLY A 30 -5.82 4.47 -14.40
C GLY A 30 -4.95 3.25 -14.10
N LEU A 31 -5.02 2.70 -12.88
CA LEU A 31 -4.27 1.50 -12.51
C LEU A 31 -5.17 0.28 -12.46
N LEU A 32 -6.43 0.46 -12.08
CA LEU A 32 -7.41 -0.61 -12.05
C LEU A 32 -8.47 -0.34 -13.12
N PRO A 33 -9.11 -1.38 -13.66
CA PRO A 33 -10.21 -1.20 -14.61
C PRO A 33 -11.38 -0.45 -13.96
N ALA A 34 -12.25 0.14 -14.77
CA ALA A 34 -13.42 0.82 -14.27
C ALA A 34 -14.31 -0.12 -13.45
N GLY A 35 -14.82 0.35 -12.36
CA GLY A 35 -15.63 -0.46 -11.45
C GLY A 35 -14.83 -1.34 -10.51
N HIS A 36 -13.51 -1.29 -10.57
CA HIS A 36 -12.66 -2.04 -9.65
C HIS A 36 -12.14 -1.15 -8.53
N THR A 37 -11.86 -1.74 -7.39
CA THR A 37 -11.33 -1.03 -6.24
C THR A 37 -10.49 -1.98 -5.37
N LEU A 38 -9.58 -1.42 -4.61
CA LEU A 38 -8.88 -2.17 -3.58
C LEU A 38 -9.46 -1.76 -2.23
N ALA A 39 -9.75 -2.72 -1.40
CA ALA A 39 -10.24 -2.49 -0.04
C ALA A 39 -9.19 -2.99 0.95
N LEU A 40 -8.69 -2.11 1.79
CA LEU A 40 -7.70 -2.45 2.80
C LEU A 40 -8.35 -2.52 4.18
N ASN A 41 -8.31 -3.69 4.79
CA ASN A 41 -8.68 -3.82 6.18
C ASN A 41 -7.43 -3.54 7.00
N VAL A 42 -7.36 -2.38 7.62
CA VAL A 42 -6.17 -1.93 8.33
C VAL A 42 -5.85 -2.82 9.52
N SER A 43 -6.86 -3.26 10.25
CA SER A 43 -6.66 -4.09 11.43
C SER A 43 -6.07 -5.44 11.10
N LEU A 44 -6.46 -6.04 9.98
CA LEU A 44 -5.99 -7.35 9.59
C LEU A 44 -4.80 -7.30 8.64
N GLY A 45 -4.55 -6.16 8.02
CA GLY A 45 -3.52 -6.04 6.99
C GLY A 45 -3.88 -6.74 5.69
N THR A 46 -5.17 -6.91 5.42
CA THR A 46 -5.62 -7.63 4.24
C THR A 46 -6.11 -6.66 3.17
N LEU A 47 -5.55 -6.79 1.97
CA LEU A 47 -5.95 -5.98 0.82
C LEU A 47 -6.72 -6.88 -0.14
N SER A 48 -7.92 -6.47 -0.50
CA SER A 48 -8.82 -7.23 -1.36
C SER A 48 -9.11 -6.46 -2.64
N HIS A 49 -9.08 -7.15 -3.77
CA HIS A 49 -9.41 -6.56 -5.08
C HIS A 49 -10.85 -6.92 -5.41
N LEU A 50 -11.69 -5.90 -5.50
CA LEU A 50 -13.12 -6.07 -5.71
C LEU A 50 -13.54 -5.39 -7.01
N SER A 51 -14.60 -5.90 -7.64
CA SER A 51 -15.24 -5.22 -8.74
C SER A 51 -16.73 -5.12 -8.50
N TYR A 52 -17.32 -4.05 -9.02
CA TYR A 52 -18.74 -3.80 -8.94
C TYR A 52 -19.26 -3.62 -10.35
N SER A 53 -20.44 -4.14 -10.63
CA SER A 53 -21.09 -3.97 -11.91
C SER A 53 -22.57 -3.71 -11.66
N SER A 54 -23.20 -2.97 -12.56
CA SER A 54 -24.60 -2.63 -12.43
C SER A 54 -25.49 -3.88 -12.47
N ASP A 55 -24.99 -4.96 -13.04
CA ASP A 55 -25.77 -6.19 -13.18
C ASP A 55 -25.63 -7.12 -11.97
N MET A 56 -24.79 -6.78 -11.00
CA MET A 56 -24.51 -7.66 -9.88
C MET A 56 -24.99 -7.04 -8.57
N ALA A 57 -25.68 -7.80 -7.79
CA ALA A 57 -26.16 -7.33 -6.48
C ALA A 57 -25.03 -7.20 -5.47
N PHE A 58 -23.92 -7.91 -5.67
CA PHE A 58 -22.82 -7.92 -4.71
C PHE A 58 -21.49 -7.75 -5.41
N PRO A 59 -20.48 -7.21 -4.75
CA PRO A 59 -19.16 -7.09 -5.34
C PRO A 59 -18.54 -8.47 -5.57
N ARG A 60 -17.70 -8.55 -6.58
CA ARG A 60 -16.97 -9.78 -6.88
C ARG A 60 -15.54 -9.61 -6.43
N MET A 61 -15.01 -10.59 -5.69
CA MET A 61 -13.62 -10.57 -5.25
C MET A 61 -12.75 -11.26 -6.29
N HIS A 62 -11.70 -10.57 -6.72
CA HIS A 62 -10.74 -11.10 -7.70
C HIS A 62 -9.48 -11.65 -7.04
N GLY A 63 -9.14 -11.17 -5.89
CA GLY A 63 -7.97 -11.63 -5.17
C GLY A 63 -7.82 -10.94 -3.83
N GLU A 64 -6.97 -11.51 -3.00
CA GLU A 64 -6.73 -11.01 -1.67
C GLU A 64 -5.29 -11.28 -1.29
N GLN A 65 -4.66 -10.38 -0.57
CA GLN A 65 -3.28 -10.53 -0.14
C GLN A 65 -3.12 -9.95 1.25
N GLN A 66 -2.31 -10.59 2.08
CA GLN A 66 -2.06 -10.10 3.43
C GLN A 66 -0.68 -9.43 3.51
N PHE A 67 -0.62 -8.29 4.17
CA PHE A 67 0.60 -7.51 4.32
C PHE A 67 0.94 -7.35 5.80
N THR A 68 2.23 -7.28 6.10
CA THR A 68 2.70 -7.00 7.46
C THR A 68 2.55 -5.51 7.73
N SER A 69 2.69 -5.12 9.00
CA SER A 69 2.63 -3.71 9.39
C SER A 69 3.69 -2.89 8.67
N SER A 70 4.91 -3.41 8.56
CA SER A 70 5.98 -2.71 7.87
C SER A 70 5.69 -2.53 6.38
N GLU A 71 5.10 -3.54 5.75
CA GLU A 71 4.73 -3.44 4.35
C GLU A 71 3.61 -2.41 4.15
N LEU A 72 2.67 -2.33 5.07
CA LEU A 72 1.62 -1.32 5.00
C LEU A 72 2.18 0.10 5.16
N CYS A 73 3.23 0.26 5.95
CA CYS A 73 3.86 1.57 6.12
C CYS A 73 4.45 2.12 4.82
N VAL A 74 4.86 1.25 3.88
CA VAL A 74 5.38 1.71 2.59
C VAL A 74 4.31 1.66 1.51
N LEU A 75 3.32 0.79 1.61
CA LEU A 75 2.27 0.68 0.61
C LEU A 75 1.21 1.79 0.74
N THR A 76 0.79 2.09 1.96
CA THR A 76 -0.27 3.07 2.20
C THR A 76 0.04 4.46 1.61
N PRO A 77 1.25 5.01 1.77
CA PRO A 77 1.55 6.30 1.14
C PRO A 77 1.43 6.26 -0.38
N LEU A 78 1.79 5.14 -1.01
CA LEU A 78 1.67 4.98 -2.45
C LEU A 78 0.21 4.90 -2.89
N LEU A 79 -0.63 4.22 -2.12
CA LEU A 79 -2.05 4.12 -2.42
C LEU A 79 -2.79 5.46 -2.22
N ASN A 80 -2.37 6.22 -1.21
CA ASN A 80 -3.00 7.49 -0.90
C ASN A 80 -2.55 8.65 -1.79
N SER A 81 -1.40 8.55 -2.41
CA SER A 81 -0.88 9.62 -3.24
C SER A 81 -1.53 9.62 -4.62
N TYR A 82 -1.67 10.78 -5.22
CA TYR A 82 -2.08 10.90 -6.61
C TYR A 82 -1.00 11.74 -7.31
N PRO A 83 -0.43 11.25 -8.39
CA PRO A 83 -0.75 10.06 -9.20
C PRO A 83 -0.02 8.77 -8.73
N HIS A 84 -0.06 8.48 -7.48
CA HIS A 84 0.52 7.30 -6.84
C HIS A 84 2.06 7.29 -6.86
N TYR A 85 2.63 8.48 -6.80
CA TYR A 85 4.06 8.69 -6.69
C TYR A 85 4.36 9.13 -5.26
N CYS A 86 5.40 8.58 -4.68
CA CYS A 86 5.75 8.89 -3.30
C CYS A 86 7.26 9.16 -3.18
N PRO A 87 7.67 10.36 -2.77
CA PRO A 87 9.08 10.68 -2.56
C PRO A 87 9.70 9.83 -1.44
N TYR A 88 11.01 9.70 -1.48
CA TYR A 88 11.75 8.93 -0.46
C TYR A 88 11.49 9.44 0.96
N GLU A 89 11.44 10.76 1.16
CA GLU A 89 11.24 11.32 2.48
C GLU A 89 9.86 11.00 3.05
N VAL A 90 8.85 10.88 2.21
CA VAL A 90 7.51 10.52 2.63
C VAL A 90 7.46 9.03 3.03
N LEU A 91 8.11 8.16 2.24
CA LEU A 91 8.20 6.75 2.56
C LEU A 91 8.97 6.52 3.85
N LEU A 92 10.06 7.22 4.03
CA LEU A 92 10.87 7.11 5.23
C LEU A 92 10.10 7.61 6.46
N ALA A 93 9.35 8.70 6.31
CA ALA A 93 8.52 9.24 7.40
C ALA A 93 7.44 8.24 7.79
N SER A 94 6.75 7.66 6.83
CA SER A 94 5.72 6.66 7.08
C SER A 94 6.31 5.41 7.74
N PHE A 95 7.46 4.95 7.24
CA PHE A 95 8.11 3.74 7.76
C PHE A 95 8.60 3.93 9.19
N ASN A 96 9.23 5.06 9.49
CA ASN A 96 9.83 5.29 10.80
C ASN A 96 8.82 5.71 11.87
N ASN A 97 7.77 6.42 11.49
CA ASN A 97 6.85 7.01 12.45
C ASN A 97 5.43 6.43 12.40
N GLY A 98 5.12 5.65 11.39
CA GLY A 98 3.78 5.08 11.24
C GLY A 98 2.73 6.09 10.78
N HIS A 99 3.10 7.34 10.61
CA HIS A 99 2.22 8.39 10.12
C HIS A 99 3.03 9.46 9.41
N VAL A 100 2.38 10.26 8.59
CA VAL A 100 3.04 11.26 7.77
C VAL A 100 2.47 12.63 8.08
N THR A 101 3.33 13.55 8.51
CA THR A 101 2.98 14.95 8.74
C THR A 101 4.06 15.79 8.06
N GLU A 102 3.80 17.07 7.86
CA GLU A 102 4.81 17.96 7.26
C GLU A 102 6.09 17.97 8.09
N ALA A 103 5.95 17.93 9.40
CA ALA A 103 7.12 17.95 10.31
C ALA A 103 7.94 16.66 10.17
N THR A 104 7.30 15.49 10.05
CA THR A 104 8.02 14.24 9.90
C THR A 104 8.66 14.14 8.51
N ILE A 105 8.00 14.64 7.48
CA ILE A 105 8.55 14.67 6.13
C ILE A 105 9.80 15.56 6.11
N GLU A 106 9.73 16.75 6.71
CA GLU A 106 10.87 17.66 6.70
C GLU A 106 12.07 17.09 7.45
N ARG A 107 11.84 16.46 8.60
CA ARG A 107 12.91 15.79 9.33
C ARG A 107 13.57 14.69 8.49
N CYS A 108 12.75 13.91 7.78
CA CYS A 108 13.29 12.85 6.94
C CYS A 108 14.01 13.42 5.72
N ARG A 109 13.51 14.51 5.14
CA ARG A 109 14.18 15.18 4.03
C ARG A 109 15.57 15.66 4.45
N GLN A 110 15.66 16.27 5.60
CA GLN A 110 16.94 16.74 6.11
C GLN A 110 17.88 15.58 6.43
N ARG A 111 17.35 14.51 7.04
CA ARG A 111 18.13 13.32 7.36
C ARG A 111 18.70 12.69 6.10
N LEU A 112 17.90 12.57 5.04
CA LEU A 112 18.38 12.02 3.77
C LEU A 112 19.41 12.92 3.10
N HIS A 113 19.24 14.23 3.19
CA HIS A 113 20.22 15.18 2.67
C HIS A 113 21.56 15.04 3.39
N GLU A 114 21.55 14.98 4.73
CA GLU A 114 22.75 14.78 5.51
C GLU A 114 23.39 13.43 5.21
N ALA A 115 22.59 12.38 5.05
CA ALA A 115 23.08 11.05 4.71
C ALA A 115 23.74 11.05 3.32
N GLN A 116 23.21 11.81 2.38
CA GLN A 116 23.80 11.91 1.06
C GLN A 116 25.16 12.61 1.12
N LEU A 117 25.26 13.68 1.89
CA LEU A 117 26.55 14.39 2.08
C LEU A 117 27.58 13.50 2.79
N ALA A 118 27.14 12.64 3.68
CA ALA A 118 28.01 11.73 4.41
C ALA A 118 28.28 10.42 3.66
N GLY A 119 27.65 10.22 2.50
CA GLY A 119 27.85 8.99 1.71
C GLY A 119 27.17 7.76 2.30
N ILE A 120 26.17 7.92 3.15
CA ILE A 120 25.49 6.80 3.80
C ILE A 120 23.99 6.73 3.44
N TRP A 121 23.60 7.37 2.34
CA TRP A 121 22.19 7.40 1.92
C TRP A 121 21.62 5.98 1.75
N ASP A 122 22.41 5.08 1.19
CA ASP A 122 21.95 3.70 0.98
C ASP A 122 21.71 2.99 2.31
N GLN A 123 22.45 3.32 3.36
CA GLN A 123 22.23 2.75 4.67
C GLN A 123 20.93 3.24 5.26
N GLU A 124 20.61 4.52 5.10
CA GLU A 124 19.39 5.11 5.62
C GLU A 124 18.15 4.53 4.94
N MET A 125 18.21 4.29 3.63
CA MET A 125 17.08 3.78 2.86
C MET A 125 16.99 2.26 2.81
N ARG A 126 18.00 1.54 3.27
CA ARG A 126 18.01 0.07 3.18
C ARG A 126 16.81 -0.60 3.83
N PRO A 127 16.39 -0.23 5.04
CA PRO A 127 15.22 -0.87 5.64
C PRO A 127 13.96 -0.67 4.81
N VAL A 128 13.75 0.53 4.27
CA VAL A 128 12.61 0.85 3.42
C VAL A 128 12.67 0.02 2.14
N ARG A 129 13.85 -0.04 1.50
CA ARG A 129 14.00 -0.82 0.26
C ARG A 129 13.77 -2.30 0.46
N ASN A 130 14.19 -2.85 1.60
CA ASN A 130 13.97 -4.26 1.89
C ASN A 130 12.48 -4.58 2.04
N VAL A 131 11.74 -3.68 2.69
CA VAL A 131 10.31 -3.85 2.84
C VAL A 131 9.60 -3.64 1.50
N LEU A 132 10.02 -2.64 0.71
CA LEU A 132 9.47 -2.41 -0.62
C LEU A 132 9.65 -3.62 -1.54
N SER A 133 10.77 -4.32 -1.43
CA SER A 133 11.02 -5.51 -2.25
C SER A 133 9.97 -6.60 -1.97
N ARG A 134 9.64 -6.82 -0.71
CA ARG A 134 8.62 -7.79 -0.35
C ARG A 134 7.23 -7.33 -0.75
N THR A 135 6.93 -6.05 -0.53
CA THR A 135 5.65 -5.45 -0.89
C THR A 135 5.43 -5.51 -2.40
N ARG A 136 6.50 -5.29 -3.17
CA ARG A 136 6.43 -5.34 -4.64
C ARG A 136 5.98 -6.71 -5.13
N LEU A 137 6.47 -7.79 -4.53
CA LEU A 137 6.09 -9.13 -4.93
C LEU A 137 4.62 -9.39 -4.64
N LYS A 138 4.12 -8.91 -3.51
CA LYS A 138 2.73 -9.12 -3.12
C LYS A 138 1.76 -8.28 -3.96
N ILE A 139 2.10 -7.04 -4.27
CA ILE A 139 1.19 -6.15 -4.97
C ILE A 139 1.00 -6.58 -6.44
N ARG A 140 1.92 -7.36 -6.98
CA ARG A 140 1.80 -7.87 -8.35
C ARG A 140 0.58 -8.75 -8.55
N SER A 141 0.07 -9.38 -7.49
CA SER A 141 -1.14 -10.20 -7.60
C SER A 141 -2.36 -9.36 -7.99
N PHE A 142 -2.27 -8.03 -7.88
CA PHE A 142 -3.34 -7.13 -8.29
C PHE A 142 -3.04 -6.47 -9.65
N CYS A 143 -2.07 -6.98 -10.38
CA CYS A 143 -1.60 -6.44 -11.66
C CYS A 143 -1.05 -5.01 -11.53
N ILE A 144 -0.47 -4.71 -10.39
CA ILE A 144 0.16 -3.42 -10.09
C ILE A 144 1.63 -3.64 -9.78
N GLU A 145 2.47 -2.74 -10.19
CA GLU A 145 3.89 -2.79 -9.92
C GLU A 145 4.35 -1.54 -9.20
N ILE A 146 5.28 -1.69 -8.26
CA ILE A 146 5.97 -0.58 -7.63
C ILE A 146 7.29 -0.40 -8.38
N SER A 147 7.47 0.75 -9.00
CA SER A 147 8.69 1.07 -9.75
C SER A 147 9.41 2.23 -9.10
N SER A 148 10.73 2.23 -9.18
CA SER A 148 11.53 3.34 -8.67
C SER A 148 11.64 4.43 -9.74
N ILE A 149 11.66 5.68 -9.31
CA ILE A 149 12.00 6.80 -10.16
C ILE A 149 13.35 7.29 -9.68
N LEU A 150 14.28 7.39 -10.61
CA LEU A 150 15.66 7.71 -10.30
C LEU A 150 15.79 8.95 -9.42
N GLU A 151 16.48 8.77 -8.30
CA GLU A 151 16.81 9.84 -7.35
C GLU A 151 15.62 10.59 -6.73
N THR A 152 14.40 10.06 -6.90
CA THR A 152 13.23 10.80 -6.40
C THR A 152 12.33 9.99 -5.48
N GLY A 153 11.93 8.82 -5.87
CA GLY A 153 10.99 8.03 -5.06
C GLY A 153 10.48 6.80 -5.79
N TYR A 154 9.25 6.42 -5.49
CA TYR A 154 8.61 5.23 -6.07
C TYR A 154 7.21 5.58 -6.57
N ILE A 155 6.72 4.81 -7.53
CA ILE A 155 5.42 5.04 -8.14
C ILE A 155 4.72 3.70 -8.37
N LEU A 156 3.39 3.71 -8.28
CA LEU A 156 2.59 2.56 -8.68
C LEU A 156 2.30 2.65 -10.17
N MET A 157 2.46 1.54 -10.86
CA MET A 157 2.21 1.44 -12.30
C MET A 157 1.43 0.17 -12.61
N VAL A 158 0.78 0.14 -13.77
CA VAL A 158 0.16 -1.08 -14.25
C VAL A 158 1.27 -2.07 -14.60
N LEU A 159 1.14 -3.31 -14.16
CA LEU A 159 2.10 -4.34 -14.48
C LEU A 159 2.02 -4.67 -15.96
N SER A 160 3.14 -4.61 -16.65
CA SER A 160 3.16 -4.88 -18.10
C SER A 160 2.85 -6.34 -18.39
N GLU A 161 2.26 -6.60 -19.57
CA GLU A 161 1.91 -7.97 -19.95
C GLU A 161 3.10 -8.92 -19.89
N ARG A 162 4.27 -8.44 -20.30
CA ARG A 162 5.47 -9.28 -20.27
C ARG A 162 5.78 -9.73 -18.83
N LYS A 163 5.65 -8.82 -17.86
CA LYS A 163 5.92 -9.18 -16.48
C LYS A 163 4.79 -10.00 -15.87
N GLN A 164 3.57 -9.85 -16.38
CA GLN A 164 2.47 -10.67 -15.92
C GLN A 164 2.67 -12.15 -16.30
N MET A 165 3.25 -12.40 -17.45
CA MET A 165 3.52 -13.77 -17.86
C MET A 165 4.66 -14.42 -17.08
N GLU A 166 5.57 -13.65 -16.54
CA GLU A 166 6.67 -14.18 -15.75
C GLU A 166 6.27 -14.36 -14.28
N ALA A 167 5.23 -13.72 -13.87
CA ALA A 167 4.72 -13.84 -12.53
C ALA A 167 3.78 -15.02 -12.42
#